data_5bd63eeb6fb79a9bb86c469ea58fe2dd
#
_entry.id   5bd63eeb6fb79a9bb86c469ea58fe2dd
#
_cell.length_a   1.000
_cell.length_b   1.000
_cell.length_c   1.000
_cell.angle_alpha   90.00
_cell.angle_beta   90.00
_cell.angle_gamma   90.00
#
_symmetry.space_group_name_H-M   'P 1'
#
loop_
_entity.id
_entity.type
_entity.pdbx_description
1 polymer ?
#
loop_
_entity_poly.entity_id
_entity_poly.type
_entity_poly.pdbx_seq_one_letter_code
_entity_poly.pdbx_strand_id
1 'polypeptide(L)'
;APEKRRSKEWFEKFRWCCTRNGLLIVGGRDAHSNEALVKRHMEDNDWYFHADVHGAPHCILKCDKKKPSKEDFDDAASFAGLFSSVWKKGLLSVRVYAVKPSQVSKKAPSGESLGRGAFIIHGERKWFDPDFKMGWGVQETKDGFRVLCGPLACVKALAQHVSELSAGEKTKTDVAKSYQKWLEKQSPPVSIPLDELVAALPPGEFTTHPISTKK
;
A
#
# COMPACT_ATOMS: atom_id res chain seq x y z
N ALA A 1 17.56 28.07 5.82
CA ALA A 1 16.14 28.15 5.44
C ALA A 1 15.52 26.74 5.52
N PRO A 2 14.31 26.54 6.04
CA PRO A 2 13.70 25.22 6.03
C PRO A 2 13.54 24.76 4.59
N GLU A 3 14.00 23.53 4.29
CA GLU A 3 13.80 22.92 2.99
C GLU A 3 12.30 22.94 2.66
N LYS A 4 11.96 23.50 1.51
CA LYS A 4 10.57 23.55 1.03
C LYS A 4 10.13 22.10 0.75
N ARG A 5 9.26 21.56 1.58
CA ARG A 5 8.68 20.24 1.35
C ARG A 5 7.84 20.25 0.08
N ARG A 6 7.91 19.16 -0.71
CA ARG A 6 7.08 19.00 -1.90
C ARG A 6 5.59 18.96 -1.56
N SER A 7 4.75 19.27 -2.52
CA SER A 7 3.30 19.09 -2.40
C SER A 7 2.95 17.58 -2.37
N LYS A 8 1.93 17.22 -1.60
CA LYS A 8 1.46 15.84 -1.47
C LYS A 8 0.07 15.67 -2.07
N GLU A 9 -0.15 14.53 -2.71
CA GLU A 9 -1.46 14.10 -3.17
C GLU A 9 -2.33 13.67 -1.97
N TRP A 10 -3.67 13.71 -2.14
CA TRP A 10 -4.61 13.39 -1.07
C TRP A 10 -4.41 11.98 -0.48
N PHE A 11 -3.99 11.01 -1.32
CA PHE A 11 -3.81 9.62 -0.91
C PHE A 11 -2.51 9.36 -0.14
N GLU A 12 -1.55 10.27 -0.16
CA GLU A 12 -0.23 10.05 0.45
C GLU A 12 -0.26 9.98 1.99
N LYS A 13 -1.33 10.41 2.62
CA LYS A 13 -1.58 10.20 4.07
C LYS A 13 -2.04 8.78 4.40
N PHE A 14 -2.46 8.00 3.41
CA PHE A 14 -2.82 6.60 3.54
C PHE A 14 -1.66 5.69 3.13
N ARG A 15 -1.83 4.37 3.26
CA ARG A 15 -1.02 3.40 2.53
C ARG A 15 -1.42 3.48 1.06
N TRP A 16 -0.47 3.52 0.16
CA TRP A 16 -0.81 3.63 -1.25
C TRP A 16 0.26 3.02 -2.16
N CYS A 17 -0.16 2.60 -3.32
CA CYS A 17 0.65 2.17 -4.45
C CYS A 17 -0.16 2.37 -5.72
N CYS A 18 0.41 2.04 -6.87
CA CYS A 18 -0.35 1.89 -8.11
C CYS A 18 -0.16 0.48 -8.65
N THR A 19 -1.16 0.00 -9.37
CA THR A 19 -1.00 -1.24 -10.16
C THR A 19 0.00 -1.02 -11.29
N ARG A 20 0.53 -2.09 -11.86
CA ARG A 20 1.42 -2.01 -13.04
C ARG A 20 0.78 -1.25 -14.20
N ASN A 21 -0.53 -1.21 -14.29
CA ASN A 21 -1.29 -0.47 -15.30
C ASN A 21 -1.68 0.96 -14.87
N GLY A 22 -1.22 1.40 -13.70
CA GLY A 22 -1.38 2.76 -13.23
C GLY A 22 -2.65 3.08 -12.45
N LEU A 23 -3.46 2.09 -12.06
CA LEU A 23 -4.61 2.31 -11.17
C LEU A 23 -4.14 2.49 -9.73
N LEU A 24 -4.68 3.49 -9.05
CA LEU A 24 -4.34 3.79 -7.66
C LEU A 24 -4.92 2.76 -6.70
N ILE A 25 -4.10 2.27 -5.77
CA ILE A 25 -4.49 1.42 -4.65
C ILE A 25 -4.26 2.22 -3.37
N VAL A 26 -5.26 2.30 -2.51
CA VAL A 26 -5.17 3.02 -1.23
C VAL A 26 -5.65 2.12 -0.10
N GLY A 27 -4.93 2.12 1.00
CA GLY A 27 -5.28 1.37 2.20
C GLY A 27 -5.22 2.23 3.46
N GLY A 28 -6.05 1.91 4.45
CA GLY A 28 -6.03 2.59 5.73
C GLY A 28 -4.82 2.19 6.59
N ARG A 29 -4.47 3.04 7.53
CA ARG A 29 -3.38 2.80 8.49
C ARG A 29 -3.87 2.31 9.86
N ASP A 30 -5.10 2.66 10.19
CA ASP A 30 -5.75 2.38 11.46
C ASP A 30 -7.29 2.40 11.30
N ALA A 31 -8.02 2.12 12.35
CA ALA A 31 -9.48 2.11 12.32
C ALA A 31 -10.10 3.43 11.83
N HIS A 32 -9.51 4.56 12.23
CA HIS A 32 -10.00 5.89 11.83
C HIS A 32 -9.79 6.14 10.33
N SER A 33 -8.59 5.90 9.82
CA SER A 33 -8.28 6.09 8.40
C SER A 33 -8.97 5.05 7.51
N ASN A 34 -9.16 3.81 7.99
CA ASN A 34 -9.98 2.81 7.30
C ASN A 34 -11.41 3.32 7.06
N GLU A 35 -12.04 3.84 8.10
CA GLU A 35 -13.40 4.36 8.01
C GLU A 35 -13.48 5.60 7.11
N ALA A 36 -12.55 6.53 7.25
CA ALA A 36 -12.48 7.72 6.40
C ALA A 36 -12.28 7.35 4.92
N LEU A 37 -11.41 6.39 4.63
CA LEU A 37 -11.15 5.93 3.28
C LEU A 37 -12.41 5.36 2.61
N VAL A 38 -13.09 4.44 3.30
CA VAL A 38 -14.29 3.79 2.76
C VAL A 38 -15.45 4.77 2.61
N LYS A 39 -15.68 5.63 3.60
CA LYS A 39 -16.81 6.57 3.57
C LYS A 39 -16.62 7.75 2.63
N ARG A 40 -15.39 8.25 2.47
CA ARG A 40 -15.13 9.50 1.75
C ARG A 40 -14.52 9.33 0.36
N HIS A 41 -13.81 8.21 0.12
CA HIS A 41 -13.01 8.04 -1.08
C HIS A 41 -13.40 6.84 -1.94
N MET A 42 -14.20 5.92 -1.43
CA MET A 42 -14.71 4.80 -2.22
C MET A 42 -15.90 5.22 -3.06
N GLU A 43 -15.80 5.02 -4.37
CA GLU A 43 -16.83 5.33 -5.36
C GLU A 43 -17.41 4.05 -5.96
N ASP A 44 -18.56 4.15 -6.60
CA ASP A 44 -19.34 2.99 -7.09
C ASP A 44 -18.58 2.09 -8.08
N ASN A 45 -17.65 2.65 -8.84
CA ASN A 45 -16.86 1.91 -9.83
C ASN A 45 -15.59 1.29 -9.24
N ASP A 46 -15.28 1.56 -7.98
CA ASP A 46 -14.10 1.02 -7.33
C ASP A 46 -14.30 -0.42 -6.92
N TRP A 47 -13.23 -1.03 -6.40
CA TRP A 47 -13.26 -2.33 -5.74
C TRP A 47 -12.68 -2.23 -4.35
N TYR A 48 -13.32 -2.92 -3.41
CA TYR A 48 -12.87 -3.04 -2.04
C TYR A 48 -12.10 -4.35 -1.86
N PHE A 49 -10.93 -4.28 -1.23
CA PHE A 49 -10.06 -5.42 -0.94
C PHE A 49 -9.78 -5.51 0.56
N HIS A 50 -9.76 -6.74 1.08
CA HIS A 50 -9.40 -6.98 2.47
C HIS A 50 -8.73 -8.35 2.61
N ALA A 51 -7.60 -8.39 3.33
CA ALA A 51 -6.97 -9.66 3.69
C ALA A 51 -7.83 -10.40 4.72
N ASP A 52 -7.91 -11.72 4.59
CA ASP A 52 -8.70 -12.58 5.48
C ASP A 52 -7.94 -12.83 6.80
N VAL A 53 -7.68 -11.74 7.50
CA VAL A 53 -7.00 -11.72 8.79
C VAL A 53 -7.47 -10.51 9.61
N HIS A 54 -7.61 -10.71 10.90
CA HIS A 54 -8.05 -9.64 11.79
C HIS A 54 -7.05 -8.48 11.80
N GLY A 55 -7.57 -7.25 11.78
CA GLY A 55 -6.77 -6.03 11.84
C GLY A 55 -6.09 -5.64 10.52
N ALA A 56 -6.47 -6.27 9.41
CA ALA A 56 -5.97 -5.88 8.09
C ALA A 56 -6.52 -4.52 7.66
N PRO A 57 -5.78 -3.75 6.83
CA PRO A 57 -6.28 -2.50 6.28
C PRO A 57 -7.43 -2.74 5.31
N HIS A 58 -8.38 -1.83 5.30
CA HIS A 58 -9.35 -1.70 4.23
C HIS A 58 -8.65 -1.06 3.04
N CYS A 59 -8.71 -1.71 1.89
CA CYS A 59 -8.05 -1.23 0.68
C CYS A 59 -9.06 -0.98 -0.43
N ILE A 60 -8.78 0.03 -1.25
CA ILE A 60 -9.61 0.40 -2.39
C ILE A 60 -8.74 0.45 -3.63
N LEU A 61 -9.19 -0.24 -4.68
CA LEU A 61 -8.67 -0.07 -6.03
C LEU A 61 -9.51 1.01 -6.71
N LYS A 62 -8.90 2.17 -6.98
CA LYS A 62 -9.56 3.29 -7.66
C LYS A 62 -9.60 3.03 -9.15
N CYS A 63 -10.78 2.87 -9.69
CA CYS A 63 -10.95 2.48 -11.08
C CYS A 63 -11.41 3.62 -12.00
N ASP A 64 -11.99 4.69 -11.44
CA ASP A 64 -12.62 5.77 -12.18
C ASP A 64 -13.57 5.21 -13.26
N LYS A 65 -13.29 5.49 -14.53
CA LYS A 65 -14.06 4.96 -15.67
C LYS A 65 -13.39 3.74 -16.33
N LYS A 66 -12.29 3.25 -15.79
CA LYS A 66 -11.55 2.12 -16.34
C LYS A 66 -12.04 0.81 -15.75
N LYS A 67 -12.20 -0.20 -16.59
CA LYS A 67 -12.41 -1.56 -16.13
C LYS A 67 -11.08 -2.18 -15.73
N PRO A 68 -10.88 -2.61 -14.49
CA PRO A 68 -9.63 -3.23 -14.07
C PRO A 68 -9.42 -4.58 -14.74
N SER A 69 -8.16 -4.87 -15.10
CA SER A 69 -7.74 -6.16 -15.63
C SER A 69 -7.52 -7.17 -14.50
N LYS A 70 -7.32 -8.45 -14.87
CA LYS A 70 -6.90 -9.47 -13.89
C LYS A 70 -5.61 -9.08 -13.17
N GLU A 71 -4.64 -8.50 -13.88
CA GLU A 71 -3.39 -8.05 -13.30
C GLU A 71 -3.61 -6.92 -12.28
N ASP A 72 -4.51 -5.99 -12.54
CA ASP A 72 -4.89 -4.95 -11.57
C ASP A 72 -5.46 -5.55 -10.29
N PHE A 73 -6.32 -6.54 -10.40
CA PHE A 73 -6.85 -7.27 -9.24
C PHE A 73 -5.75 -7.99 -8.46
N ASP A 74 -4.85 -8.67 -9.15
CA ASP A 74 -3.73 -9.38 -8.52
C ASP A 74 -2.81 -8.41 -7.76
N ASP A 75 -2.51 -7.25 -8.34
CA ASP A 75 -1.71 -6.21 -7.71
C ASP A 75 -2.39 -5.63 -6.47
N ALA A 76 -3.68 -5.34 -6.54
CA ALA A 76 -4.44 -4.84 -5.39
C ALA A 76 -4.55 -5.88 -4.28
N ALA A 77 -4.71 -7.15 -4.62
CA ALA A 77 -4.73 -8.25 -3.65
C ALA A 77 -3.36 -8.41 -2.96
N SER A 78 -2.26 -8.34 -3.71
CA SER A 78 -0.90 -8.36 -3.14
C SER A 78 -0.68 -7.19 -2.19
N PHE A 79 -1.11 -5.99 -2.56
CA PHE A 79 -1.04 -4.80 -1.71
C PHE A 79 -1.78 -5.01 -0.38
N ALA A 80 -3.03 -5.47 -0.43
CA ALA A 80 -3.83 -5.71 0.76
C ALA A 80 -3.21 -6.75 1.70
N GLY A 81 -2.65 -7.82 1.14
CA GLY A 81 -1.96 -8.85 1.89
C GLY A 81 -0.68 -8.35 2.56
N LEU A 82 0.14 -7.62 1.82
CA LEU A 82 1.44 -7.12 2.29
C LEU A 82 1.32 -6.12 3.44
N PHE A 83 0.31 -5.27 3.43
CA PHE A 83 0.08 -4.29 4.50
C PHE A 83 -0.79 -4.81 5.64
N SER A 84 -1.17 -6.08 5.62
CA SER A 84 -1.85 -6.74 6.73
C SER A 84 -0.88 -7.10 7.86
N SER A 85 -1.42 -7.56 8.99
CA SER A 85 -0.61 -8.02 10.13
C SER A 85 0.23 -9.27 9.84
N VAL A 86 0.01 -9.91 8.73
CA VAL A 86 0.70 -11.15 8.32
C VAL A 86 2.19 -10.92 8.13
N TRP A 87 2.57 -9.79 7.53
CA TRP A 87 3.98 -9.42 7.38
C TRP A 87 4.72 -9.35 8.72
N LYS A 88 4.14 -8.64 9.70
CA LYS A 88 4.70 -8.52 11.05
C LYS A 88 4.83 -9.88 11.76
N LYS A 89 3.93 -10.81 11.48
CA LYS A 89 3.95 -12.16 12.06
C LYS A 89 4.91 -13.12 11.36
N GLY A 90 5.61 -12.66 10.32
CA GLY A 90 6.52 -13.49 9.53
C GLY A 90 5.82 -14.56 8.70
N LEU A 91 4.53 -14.45 8.49
CA LEU A 91 3.77 -15.33 7.61
C LEU A 91 4.01 -14.94 6.14
N LEU A 92 4.06 -15.93 5.25
CA LEU A 92 4.40 -15.73 3.85
C LEU A 92 3.22 -15.78 2.89
N SER A 93 2.00 -15.93 3.43
CA SER A 93 0.80 -15.98 2.61
C SER A 93 -0.42 -15.56 3.42
N VAL A 94 -1.41 -15.01 2.72
CA VAL A 94 -2.73 -14.68 3.24
C VAL A 94 -3.71 -14.65 2.07
N ARG A 95 -4.92 -15.13 2.28
CA ARG A 95 -5.99 -14.96 1.30
C ARG A 95 -6.54 -13.54 1.37
N VAL A 96 -6.87 -12.99 0.22
CA VAL A 96 -7.48 -11.67 0.08
C VAL A 96 -8.78 -11.80 -0.70
N TYR A 97 -9.81 -11.07 -0.31
CA TYR A 97 -11.03 -11.01 -1.11
C TYR A 97 -11.26 -9.60 -1.65
N ALA A 98 -11.98 -9.55 -2.76
CA ALA A 98 -12.49 -8.33 -3.35
C ALA A 98 -14.01 -8.38 -3.46
N VAL A 99 -14.63 -7.24 -3.19
CA VAL A 99 -16.08 -7.04 -3.34
C VAL A 99 -16.34 -5.66 -3.95
N LYS A 100 -17.54 -5.48 -4.47
CA LYS A 100 -17.98 -4.17 -4.94
C LYS A 100 -18.39 -3.25 -3.78
N PRO A 101 -18.35 -1.93 -3.93
CA PRO A 101 -18.76 -0.99 -2.91
C PRO A 101 -20.17 -1.23 -2.37
N SER A 102 -21.10 -1.66 -3.22
CA SER A 102 -22.47 -2.01 -2.82
C SER A 102 -22.58 -3.16 -1.83
N GLN A 103 -21.52 -3.96 -1.72
CA GLN A 103 -21.45 -5.09 -0.78
C GLN A 103 -20.88 -4.70 0.60
N VAL A 104 -20.43 -3.46 0.76
CA VAL A 104 -19.81 -2.94 1.99
C VAL A 104 -20.81 -2.05 2.73
N SER A 105 -21.12 -2.38 3.98
CA SER A 105 -22.14 -1.68 4.76
C SER A 105 -21.67 -1.35 6.18
N LYS A 106 -22.14 -0.23 6.70
CA LYS A 106 -22.01 0.17 8.10
C LYS A 106 -23.21 -0.28 8.96
N LYS A 107 -24.24 -0.86 8.36
CA LYS A 107 -25.45 -1.31 9.05
C LYS A 107 -25.33 -2.78 9.45
N ALA A 108 -25.35 -3.05 10.75
CA ALA A 108 -25.44 -4.40 11.26
C ALA A 108 -26.86 -4.96 11.07
N PRO A 109 -27.02 -6.26 10.74
CA PRO A 109 -28.35 -6.89 10.59
C PRO A 109 -29.20 -6.83 11.86
N SER A 110 -28.58 -6.83 13.03
CA SER A 110 -29.23 -6.74 14.35
C SER A 110 -29.65 -5.30 14.76
N GLY A 111 -29.32 -4.29 13.96
CA GLY A 111 -29.52 -2.89 14.33
C GLY A 111 -28.50 -2.35 15.33
N GLU A 112 -27.52 -3.15 15.73
CA GLU A 112 -26.41 -2.73 16.59
C GLU A 112 -25.46 -1.80 15.83
N SER A 113 -24.81 -0.87 16.53
CA SER A 113 -23.80 -0.03 15.93
C SER A 113 -22.49 -0.77 15.77
N LEU A 114 -21.90 -0.66 14.60
CA LEU A 114 -20.54 -1.17 14.34
C LEU A 114 -19.50 -0.18 14.86
N GLY A 115 -18.45 -0.72 15.50
CA GLY A 115 -17.30 0.07 15.93
C GLY A 115 -16.61 0.79 14.76
N ARG A 116 -15.76 1.77 15.10
CA ARG A 116 -14.99 2.51 14.11
C ARG A 116 -14.10 1.58 13.30
N GLY A 117 -14.13 1.72 11.98
CA GLY A 117 -13.36 0.90 11.05
C GLY A 117 -13.95 -0.48 10.79
N ALA A 118 -15.06 -0.87 11.44
CA ALA A 118 -15.75 -2.12 11.17
C ALA A 118 -16.85 -1.97 10.12
N PHE A 119 -16.94 -2.93 9.19
CA PHE A 119 -17.93 -2.97 8.12
C PHE A 119 -18.46 -4.39 7.97
N ILE A 120 -19.69 -4.50 7.50
CA ILE A 120 -20.31 -5.77 7.11
C ILE A 120 -20.13 -5.96 5.62
N ILE A 121 -19.68 -7.14 5.23
CA ILE A 121 -19.52 -7.52 3.82
C ILE A 121 -20.66 -8.46 3.45
N HIS A 122 -21.44 -8.05 2.44
CA HIS A 122 -22.58 -8.80 1.94
C HIS A 122 -22.26 -9.54 0.66
N GLY A 123 -22.91 -10.69 0.46
CA GLY A 123 -22.86 -11.41 -0.79
C GLY A 123 -21.56 -12.14 -1.06
N GLU A 124 -21.36 -12.50 -2.32
CA GLU A 124 -20.26 -13.33 -2.77
C GLU A 124 -18.96 -12.53 -2.86
N ARG A 125 -17.86 -13.16 -2.42
CA ARG A 125 -16.52 -12.58 -2.44
C ARG A 125 -15.70 -13.20 -3.56
N LYS A 126 -14.90 -12.37 -4.20
CA LYS A 126 -13.91 -12.82 -5.18
C LYS A 126 -12.58 -13.03 -4.46
N TRP A 127 -12.07 -14.26 -4.46
CA TRP A 127 -10.91 -14.66 -3.68
C TRP A 127 -9.62 -14.67 -4.48
N PHE A 128 -8.52 -14.32 -3.80
CA PHE A 128 -7.17 -14.28 -4.34
C PHE A 128 -6.18 -14.89 -3.36
N ASP A 129 -5.17 -15.57 -3.90
CA ASP A 129 -3.97 -16.01 -3.19
C ASP A 129 -2.79 -15.20 -3.76
N PRO A 130 -2.54 -13.97 -3.25
CA PRO A 130 -1.63 -13.04 -3.87
C PRO A 130 -0.17 -13.41 -3.70
N ASP A 131 0.68 -12.90 -4.62
CA ASP A 131 2.12 -12.87 -4.43
C ASP A 131 2.49 -12.02 -3.21
N PHE A 132 3.50 -12.46 -2.46
CA PHE A 132 3.87 -11.88 -1.17
C PHE A 132 5.29 -11.30 -1.18
N LYS A 133 5.65 -10.62 -2.25
CA LYS A 133 6.92 -9.90 -2.40
C LYS A 133 6.71 -8.42 -2.35
N MET A 134 7.51 -7.74 -1.50
CA MET A 134 7.44 -6.31 -1.30
C MET A 134 8.71 -5.62 -1.78
N GLY A 135 8.56 -4.39 -2.22
CA GLY A 135 9.67 -3.50 -2.51
C GLY A 135 9.30 -2.05 -2.28
N TRP A 136 10.29 -1.20 -2.35
CA TRP A 136 10.13 0.24 -2.45
C TRP A 136 11.11 0.84 -3.43
N GLY A 137 10.78 2.02 -3.90
CA GLY A 137 11.56 2.77 -4.88
C GLY A 137 11.12 4.22 -4.87
N VAL A 138 11.65 5.01 -5.78
CA VAL A 138 11.38 6.44 -5.88
C VAL A 138 10.70 6.81 -7.17
N GLN A 139 9.77 7.74 -7.07
CA GLN A 139 9.15 8.41 -8.23
C GLN A 139 9.48 9.89 -8.20
N GLU A 140 9.81 10.43 -9.36
CA GLU A 140 9.92 11.86 -9.55
C GLU A 140 8.53 12.50 -9.60
N THR A 141 8.38 13.65 -8.94
CA THR A 141 7.17 14.46 -8.95
C THR A 141 7.49 15.83 -9.54
N LYS A 142 6.49 16.68 -9.73
CA LYS A 142 6.70 18.05 -10.28
C LYS A 142 7.64 18.92 -9.42
N ASP A 143 7.79 18.62 -8.14
CA ASP A 143 8.53 19.43 -7.17
C ASP A 143 9.43 18.62 -6.22
N GLY A 144 9.84 17.42 -6.64
CA GLY A 144 10.75 16.58 -5.86
C GLY A 144 10.57 15.08 -6.14
N PHE A 145 10.85 14.28 -5.13
CA PHE A 145 10.74 12.83 -5.18
C PHE A 145 9.82 12.32 -4.08
N ARG A 146 9.15 11.21 -4.35
CA ARG A 146 8.38 10.48 -3.35
C ARG A 146 8.75 9.00 -3.35
N VAL A 147 8.59 8.36 -2.19
CA VAL A 147 8.78 6.91 -2.07
C VAL A 147 7.49 6.19 -2.46
N LEU A 148 7.65 5.09 -3.20
CA LEU A 148 6.59 4.15 -3.56
C LEU A 148 6.91 2.82 -2.89
N CYS A 149 6.05 2.33 -2.01
CA CYS A 149 6.21 1.04 -1.32
C CYS A 149 4.97 0.17 -1.55
N GLY A 150 5.18 -1.07 -1.95
CA GLY A 150 4.08 -2.00 -2.22
C GLY A 150 4.55 -3.30 -2.88
N PRO A 151 3.68 -3.97 -3.63
CA PRO A 151 4.05 -5.18 -4.35
C PRO A 151 5.28 -4.96 -5.22
N LEU A 152 6.26 -5.86 -5.12
CA LEU A 152 7.55 -5.70 -5.82
C LEU A 152 7.37 -5.53 -7.33
N ALA A 153 6.45 -6.27 -7.94
CA ALA A 153 6.17 -6.15 -9.37
C ALA A 153 5.68 -4.74 -9.76
N CYS A 154 4.85 -4.12 -8.93
CA CYS A 154 4.37 -2.75 -9.14
C CYS A 154 5.51 -1.74 -8.99
N VAL A 155 6.30 -1.88 -7.94
CA VAL A 155 7.43 -0.98 -7.69
C VAL A 155 8.47 -1.06 -8.80
N LYS A 156 8.83 -2.26 -9.27
CA LYS A 156 9.73 -2.45 -10.41
C LYS A 156 9.23 -1.79 -11.69
N ALA A 157 7.93 -1.83 -11.93
CA ALA A 157 7.32 -1.24 -13.13
C ALA A 157 7.24 0.29 -13.08
N LEU A 158 7.11 0.88 -11.89
CA LEU A 158 6.70 2.27 -11.72
C LEU A 158 7.74 3.17 -11.04
N ALA A 159 8.79 2.62 -10.46
CA ALA A 159 9.74 3.36 -9.65
C ALA A 159 11.19 3.12 -10.08
N GLN A 160 12.06 4.04 -9.64
CA GLN A 160 13.51 3.96 -9.79
C GLN A 160 14.16 3.62 -8.44
N HIS A 161 15.43 3.22 -8.47
CA HIS A 161 16.22 2.90 -7.28
C HIS A 161 15.51 1.88 -6.37
N VAL A 162 15.06 0.80 -6.98
CA VAL A 162 14.24 -0.21 -6.32
C VAL A 162 15.07 -1.08 -5.37
N SER A 163 14.53 -1.30 -4.18
CA SER A 163 15.04 -2.25 -3.21
C SER A 163 13.94 -3.23 -2.81
N GLU A 164 14.23 -4.51 -2.81
CA GLU A 164 13.33 -5.53 -2.31
C GLU A 164 13.36 -5.52 -0.78
N LEU A 165 12.20 -5.68 -0.17
CA LEU A 165 12.01 -5.77 1.27
C LEU A 165 11.51 -7.17 1.63
N SER A 166 12.13 -7.80 2.59
CA SER A 166 11.66 -9.04 3.19
C SER A 166 11.63 -8.92 4.72
N ALA A 167 10.93 -9.82 5.38
CA ALA A 167 10.96 -9.89 6.83
C ALA A 167 12.40 -10.18 7.33
N GLY A 168 12.81 -9.51 8.37
CA GLY A 168 14.19 -9.60 8.89
C GLY A 168 14.31 -9.03 10.29
N GLU A 169 15.47 -8.49 10.62
CA GLU A 169 15.81 -8.07 11.99
C GLU A 169 16.05 -6.56 12.13
N LYS A 170 16.15 -5.82 11.02
CA LYS A 170 16.41 -4.38 11.06
C LYS A 170 15.11 -3.59 11.29
N THR A 171 15.19 -2.60 12.16
CA THR A 171 14.08 -1.69 12.42
C THR A 171 13.75 -0.85 11.20
N LYS A 172 12.52 -0.33 11.15
CA LYS A 172 12.10 0.64 10.12
C LYS A 172 13.07 1.82 10.01
N THR A 173 13.47 2.38 11.13
CA THR A 173 14.38 3.54 11.16
C THR A 173 15.74 3.21 10.58
N ASP A 174 16.30 2.06 10.91
CA ASP A 174 17.61 1.63 10.38
C ASP A 174 17.56 1.38 8.88
N VAL A 175 16.52 0.71 8.42
CA VAL A 175 16.29 0.47 6.97
C VAL A 175 16.10 1.78 6.23
N ALA A 176 15.29 2.69 6.77
CA ALA A 176 15.04 3.99 6.16
C ALA A 176 16.30 4.86 6.09
N LYS A 177 17.12 4.87 7.15
CA LYS A 177 18.41 5.59 7.17
C LYS A 177 19.39 5.03 6.13
N SER A 178 19.49 3.72 6.02
CA SER A 178 20.36 3.07 5.03
C SER A 178 19.91 3.40 3.61
N TYR A 179 18.61 3.34 3.35
CA TYR A 179 18.04 3.66 2.04
C TYR A 179 18.22 5.15 1.69
N GLN A 180 17.98 6.05 2.64
CA GLN A 180 18.20 7.48 2.46
C GLN A 180 19.64 7.80 2.05
N LYS A 181 20.62 7.24 2.76
CA LYS A 181 22.04 7.41 2.42
C LYS A 181 22.40 6.86 1.05
N TRP A 182 21.82 5.73 0.67
CA TRP A 182 22.05 5.14 -0.64
C TRP A 182 21.45 6.01 -1.76
N LEU A 183 20.25 6.58 -1.55
CA LEU A 183 19.61 7.50 -2.49
C LEU A 183 20.41 8.79 -2.69
N GLU A 184 20.99 9.34 -1.63
CA GLU A 184 21.82 10.56 -1.68
C GLU A 184 23.10 10.36 -2.51
N LYS A 185 23.59 9.14 -2.63
CA LYS A 185 24.77 8.77 -3.41
C LYS A 185 24.47 8.47 -4.88
N GLN A 186 23.22 8.48 -5.28
CA GLN A 186 22.86 8.24 -6.68
C GLN A 186 23.22 9.44 -7.56
N SER A 187 23.26 9.24 -8.87
CA SER A 187 23.57 10.28 -9.83
C SER A 187 22.41 10.44 -10.85
N PRO A 188 21.62 11.50 -10.75
CA PRO A 188 21.66 12.57 -9.75
C PRO A 188 21.22 12.10 -8.35
N PRO A 189 21.65 12.81 -7.29
CA PRO A 189 21.25 12.48 -5.93
C PRO A 189 19.74 12.61 -5.72
N VAL A 190 19.17 11.71 -4.92
CA VAL A 190 17.75 11.71 -4.55
C VAL A 190 17.64 12.04 -3.07
N SER A 191 16.87 13.06 -2.73
CA SER A 191 16.60 13.48 -1.35
C SER A 191 15.12 13.20 -1.01
N ILE A 192 14.90 12.39 0.02
CA ILE A 192 13.58 12.12 0.60
C ILE A 192 13.71 12.23 2.11
N PRO A 193 12.81 12.96 2.80
CA PRO A 193 12.82 13.06 4.25
C PRO A 193 12.71 11.68 4.92
N LEU A 194 13.45 11.48 6.02
CA LEU A 194 13.47 10.21 6.73
C LEU A 194 12.08 9.80 7.23
N ASP A 195 11.28 10.74 7.71
CA ASP A 195 9.93 10.50 8.17
C ASP A 195 9.01 9.94 7.06
N GLU A 196 9.18 10.36 5.83
CA GLU A 196 8.43 9.81 4.68
C GLU A 196 8.84 8.36 4.39
N LEU A 197 10.13 8.05 4.44
CA LEU A 197 10.63 6.69 4.24
C LEU A 197 10.12 5.75 5.33
N VAL A 198 10.21 6.15 6.60
CA VAL A 198 9.71 5.35 7.73
C VAL A 198 8.20 5.12 7.62
N ALA A 199 7.44 6.16 7.27
CA ALA A 199 5.98 6.08 7.15
C ALA A 199 5.52 5.15 6.01
N ALA A 200 6.32 4.96 4.97
CA ALA A 200 5.99 4.08 3.85
C ALA A 200 6.07 2.58 4.19
N LEU A 201 6.86 2.22 5.19
CA LEU A 201 7.07 0.82 5.56
C LEU A 201 5.90 0.25 6.36
N PRO A 202 5.50 -1.02 6.13
CA PRO A 202 4.53 -1.70 6.98
C PRO A 202 5.08 -1.94 8.39
N PRO A 203 4.23 -2.30 9.37
CA PRO A 203 4.72 -2.72 10.69
C PRO A 203 5.60 -3.95 10.59
N GLY A 204 6.71 -3.98 11.33
CA GLY A 204 7.63 -5.12 11.38
C GLY A 204 9.10 -4.73 11.33
N GLU A 205 9.93 -5.72 11.12
CA GLU A 205 11.37 -5.61 10.92
C GLU A 205 11.76 -6.19 9.56
N PHE A 206 12.92 -5.78 9.02
CA PHE A 206 13.21 -5.96 7.61
C PHE A 206 14.63 -6.44 7.34
N THR A 207 14.76 -7.09 6.20
CA THR A 207 16.00 -7.25 5.43
C THR A 207 15.80 -6.60 4.07
N THR A 208 16.82 -5.93 3.54
CA THR A 208 16.75 -5.20 2.26
C THR A 208 17.71 -5.79 1.25
N HIS A 209 17.27 -5.87 0.00
CA HIS A 209 18.08 -6.35 -1.12
C HIS A 209 17.95 -5.35 -2.28
N PRO A 210 18.96 -4.46 -2.50
CA PRO A 210 18.96 -3.56 -3.64
C PRO A 210 18.87 -4.35 -4.94
N ILE A 211 17.97 -3.91 -5.83
CA ILE A 211 17.87 -4.46 -7.18
C ILE A 211 18.66 -3.54 -8.09
N SER A 212 19.74 -4.06 -8.70
CA SER A 212 20.48 -3.32 -9.70
C SER A 212 19.57 -3.05 -10.91
N THR A 213 19.29 -1.78 -11.17
CA THR A 213 18.72 -1.37 -12.45
C THR A 213 19.71 -1.72 -13.53
N LYS A 214 19.34 -2.62 -14.44
CA LYS A 214 20.08 -2.79 -15.68
C LYS A 214 20.13 -1.41 -16.34
N LYS A 215 21.36 -0.95 -16.59
CA LYS A 215 21.61 0.25 -17.38
C LYS A 215 20.98 0.13 -18.76
#